data_ef651f66ce9523470939230a4f7798e2
#
_entry.id   ef651f66ce9523470939230a4f7798e2
#
_cell.length_a   1.000
_cell.length_b   1.000
_cell.length_c   1.000
_cell.angle_alpha   90.00
_cell.angle_beta   90.00
_cell.angle_gamma   90.00
#
_symmetry.space_group_name_H-M   'P 1'
#
loop_
_entity.id
_entity.type
_entity.pdbx_description
1 polymer ?
#
loop_
_entity_poly.entity_id
_entity_poly.type
_entity_poly.pdbx_seq_one_letter_code
_entity_poly.pdbx_strand_id
1 'polypeptide(L)'
;TIGVIATNVKLTKAQATKVAGMAHDGLARCIRPIHTSLDGDTIFCLSTGELEFPENPVDTVGILAARVAEQAIIRAVKAAK
;
A
#
# COMPACT_ATOMS: atom_id res chain seq x y z
N THR A 1 -10.18 -4.52 6.50
CA THR A 1 -9.79 -3.28 5.78
C THR A 1 -9.48 -3.60 4.32
N ILE A 2 -10.04 -2.82 3.42
CA ILE A 2 -9.76 -2.95 2.00
C ILE A 2 -9.11 -1.64 1.53
N GLY A 3 -8.00 -1.76 0.82
CA GLY A 3 -7.28 -0.60 0.31
C GLY A 3 -6.80 -0.79 -1.12
N VAL A 4 -6.45 0.31 -1.74
CA VAL A 4 -5.88 0.33 -3.09
C VAL A 4 -4.67 1.27 -3.10
N ILE A 5 -3.56 0.78 -3.64
CA ILE A 5 -2.39 1.58 -3.95
C ILE A 5 -2.34 1.76 -5.46
N ALA A 6 -2.27 2.99 -5.91
CA ALA A 6 -2.13 3.30 -7.34
C ALA A 6 -0.81 4.01 -7.57
N THR A 7 -0.08 3.60 -8.59
CA THR A 7 1.20 4.20 -8.95
C THR A 7 1.34 4.29 -10.47
N ASN A 8 2.06 5.30 -10.93
CA ASN A 8 2.42 5.42 -12.35
C ASN A 8 3.75 4.75 -12.68
N VAL A 9 4.45 4.21 -11.69
CA VAL A 9 5.67 3.44 -11.91
C VAL A 9 5.32 2.08 -12.52
N LYS A 10 6.03 1.71 -13.57
CA LYS A 10 5.81 0.41 -14.22
C LYS A 10 6.25 -0.73 -13.31
N LEU A 11 5.32 -1.62 -13.01
CA LEU A 11 5.56 -2.78 -12.16
C LEU A 11 5.06 -4.04 -12.87
N THR A 12 5.78 -5.15 -12.71
CA THR A 12 5.27 -6.45 -13.08
C THR A 12 4.19 -6.87 -12.07
N LYS A 13 3.43 -7.91 -12.42
CA LYS A 13 2.41 -8.44 -11.51
C LYS A 13 3.02 -8.86 -10.17
N ALA A 14 4.17 -9.54 -10.21
CA ALA A 14 4.86 -9.95 -8.97
C ALA A 14 5.32 -8.76 -8.14
N GLN A 15 5.86 -7.72 -8.80
CA GLN A 15 6.29 -6.50 -8.13
C GLN A 15 5.09 -5.76 -7.50
N ALA A 16 3.98 -5.64 -8.22
CA ALA A 16 2.78 -5.01 -7.69
C ALA A 16 2.24 -5.75 -6.47
N THR A 17 2.26 -7.09 -6.50
CA THR A 17 1.85 -7.91 -5.36
C THR A 17 2.75 -7.64 -4.15
N LYS A 18 4.06 -7.54 -4.37
CA LYS A 18 5.00 -7.23 -3.28
C LYS A 18 4.77 -5.84 -2.70
N VAL A 19 4.51 -4.84 -3.55
CA VAL A 19 4.21 -3.47 -3.10
C VAL A 19 2.92 -3.46 -2.28
N ALA A 20 1.89 -4.15 -2.70
CA ALA A 20 0.65 -4.26 -1.93
C ALA A 20 0.90 -4.90 -0.56
N GLY A 21 1.74 -5.95 -0.50
CA GLY A 21 2.15 -6.56 0.76
C GLY A 21 2.89 -5.60 1.68
N MET A 22 3.80 -4.80 1.12
CA MET A 22 4.54 -3.80 1.91
C MET A 22 3.63 -2.69 2.43
N ALA A 23 2.58 -2.34 1.70
CA ALA A 23 1.62 -1.32 2.13
C ALA A 23 0.87 -1.73 3.40
N HIS A 24 0.74 -3.03 3.68
CA HIS A 24 0.17 -3.51 4.94
C HIS A 24 0.94 -3.03 6.16
N ASP A 25 2.22 -2.72 6.03
CA ASP A 25 3.00 -2.15 7.14
C ASP A 25 2.44 -0.79 7.56
N GLY A 26 1.90 -0.03 6.63
CA GLY A 26 1.23 1.24 6.93
C GLY A 26 -0.01 1.03 7.78
N LEU A 27 -0.78 -0.01 7.51
CA LEU A 27 -1.94 -0.37 8.32
C LEU A 27 -1.50 -0.74 9.74
N ALA A 28 -0.45 -1.55 9.86
CA ALA A 28 0.05 -1.99 11.16
C ALA A 28 0.57 -0.84 12.03
N ARG A 29 1.02 0.26 11.42
CA ARG A 29 1.51 1.44 12.15
C ARG A 29 0.41 2.24 12.81
N CYS A 30 -0.81 2.18 12.32
CA CYS A 30 -1.90 3.04 12.80
C CYS A 30 -3.15 2.31 13.25
N ILE A 31 -3.26 1.00 13.03
CA ILE A 31 -4.39 0.18 13.44
C ILE A 31 -3.89 -0.91 14.40
N ARG A 32 -4.47 -0.98 15.58
CA ARG A 32 -4.07 -1.96 16.60
C ARG A 32 -5.31 -2.52 17.29
N PRO A 33 -5.51 -3.86 17.33
CA PRO A 33 -4.75 -4.87 16.57
C PRO A 33 -5.13 -4.88 15.10
N ILE A 34 -4.26 -5.44 14.26
CA ILE A 34 -4.53 -5.63 12.83
C ILE A 34 -4.07 -7.03 12.40
N HIS A 35 -4.62 -7.52 11.31
CA HIS A 35 -4.29 -8.84 10.74
C HIS A 35 -4.57 -9.99 11.73
N THR A 36 -5.61 -9.81 12.55
CA THR A 36 -6.08 -10.90 13.43
C THR A 36 -6.81 -11.95 12.61
N SER A 37 -7.10 -13.09 13.22
CA SER A 37 -7.83 -14.18 12.55
C SER A 37 -9.24 -13.79 12.11
N LEU A 38 -9.78 -12.71 12.66
CA LEU A 38 -11.12 -12.20 12.32
C LEU A 38 -11.08 -11.11 11.25
N ASP A 39 -9.90 -10.60 10.90
CA ASP A 39 -9.76 -9.53 9.92
C ASP A 39 -9.58 -10.07 8.51
N GLY A 40 -10.30 -9.47 7.56
CA GLY A 40 -10.13 -9.77 6.15
C GLY A 40 -9.44 -8.60 5.44
N ASP A 41 -8.17 -8.34 5.77
CA ASP A 41 -7.43 -7.21 5.22
C ASP A 41 -6.93 -7.51 3.81
N THR A 42 -7.28 -6.64 2.86
CA THR A 42 -6.90 -6.81 1.46
C THR A 42 -6.44 -5.46 0.89
N ILE A 43 -5.29 -5.46 0.23
CA ILE A 43 -4.79 -4.30 -0.50
C ILE A 43 -4.48 -4.70 -1.93
N PHE A 44 -5.03 -3.95 -2.88
CA PHE A 44 -4.72 -4.09 -4.30
C PHE A 44 -3.70 -3.05 -4.72
N CYS A 45 -2.86 -3.38 -5.69
CA CYS A 45 -1.92 -2.44 -6.27
C CYS A 45 -2.17 -2.33 -7.77
N LEU A 46 -2.36 -1.09 -8.24
CA LEU A 46 -2.53 -0.77 -9.65
C LEU A 46 -1.30 -0.03 -10.16
N SER A 47 -0.79 -0.44 -11.32
CA SER A 47 0.30 0.25 -11.99
C SER A 47 -0.16 0.67 -13.38
N THR A 48 -0.08 1.97 -13.69
CA THR A 48 -0.41 2.47 -15.03
C THR A 48 0.75 2.34 -16.00
N GLY A 49 1.96 2.13 -15.50
CA GLY A 49 3.13 1.85 -16.33
C GLY A 49 3.68 3.04 -17.09
N GLU A 50 3.38 4.25 -16.67
CA GLU A 50 3.82 5.47 -17.37
C GLU A 50 5.29 5.82 -17.13
N LEU A 51 5.83 5.44 -15.97
CA LEU A 51 7.22 5.71 -15.59
C LEU A 51 8.01 4.42 -15.46
N GLU A 52 9.16 4.36 -16.10
CA GLU A 52 10.09 3.24 -15.94
C GLU A 52 11.27 3.67 -15.07
N PHE A 53 11.60 2.83 -14.09
CA PHE A 53 12.82 3.01 -13.30
C PHE A 53 13.88 2.08 -13.90
N PRO A 54 15.14 2.56 -14.05
CA PRO A 54 16.23 1.72 -14.56
C PRO A 54 16.62 0.60 -13.61
N GLU A 55 16.33 0.75 -12.32
CA GLU A 55 16.59 -0.24 -11.29
C GLU A 55 15.29 -0.80 -10.74
N ASN A 56 15.39 -1.81 -9.87
CA ASN A 56 14.21 -2.41 -9.25
C ASN A 56 13.45 -1.37 -8.41
N PRO A 57 12.21 -1.01 -8.77
CA PRO A 57 11.45 0.03 -8.08
C PRO A 57 10.73 -0.46 -6.83
N VAL A 58 10.75 -1.77 -6.54
CA VAL A 58 9.88 -2.37 -5.53
C VAL A 58 10.08 -1.76 -4.15
N ASP A 59 11.33 -1.66 -3.70
CA ASP A 59 11.61 -1.14 -2.36
C ASP A 59 11.19 0.32 -2.22
N THR A 60 11.53 1.15 -3.21
CA THR A 60 11.18 2.57 -3.19
C THR A 60 9.66 2.76 -3.19
N VAL A 61 8.98 2.11 -4.12
CA VAL A 61 7.52 2.23 -4.24
C VAL A 61 6.83 1.62 -3.03
N GLY A 62 7.32 0.48 -2.54
CA GLY A 62 6.73 -0.20 -1.39
C GLY A 62 6.85 0.60 -0.10
N ILE A 63 8.00 1.23 0.14
CA ILE A 63 8.20 2.07 1.32
C ILE A 63 7.27 3.28 1.26
N LEU A 64 7.17 3.92 0.10
CA LEU A 64 6.26 5.05 -0.07
C LEU A 64 4.79 4.63 0.04
N ALA A 65 4.44 3.45 -0.48
CA ALA A 65 3.09 2.93 -0.37
C ALA A 65 2.68 2.72 1.09
N ALA A 66 3.57 2.18 1.91
CA ALA A 66 3.31 2.00 3.34
C ALA A 66 3.06 3.34 4.03
N ARG A 67 3.88 4.35 3.74
CA ARG A 67 3.73 5.70 4.30
C ARG A 67 2.43 6.35 3.87
N VAL A 68 2.09 6.26 2.59
CA VAL A 68 0.86 6.85 2.05
C VAL A 68 -0.37 6.15 2.62
N ALA A 69 -0.34 4.83 2.77
CA ALA A 69 -1.43 4.07 3.38
C ALA A 69 -1.67 4.50 4.82
N GLU A 70 -0.61 4.66 5.60
CA GLU A 70 -0.72 5.14 6.98
C GLU A 70 -1.36 6.53 7.03
N GLN A 71 -0.89 7.46 6.19
CA GLN A 71 -1.41 8.82 6.14
C GLN A 71 -2.88 8.84 5.70
N ALA A 72 -3.25 8.01 4.73
CA ALA A 72 -4.61 7.95 4.24
C ALA A 72 -5.59 7.50 5.33
N ILE A 73 -5.21 6.51 6.12
CA ILE A 73 -6.03 6.02 7.23
C ILE A 73 -6.20 7.10 8.30
N ILE A 74 -5.11 7.75 8.67
CA ILE A 74 -5.16 8.82 9.69
C ILE A 74 -6.06 9.96 9.21
N ARG A 75 -5.96 10.36 7.95
CA ARG A 75 -6.81 11.41 7.39
C ARG A 75 -8.28 10.98 7.35
N ALA A 76 -8.55 9.74 7.00
CA ALA A 76 -9.91 9.22 6.96
C ALA A 76 -10.57 9.27 8.35
N VAL A 77 -9.85 8.85 9.38
CA VAL A 77 -10.35 8.88 10.76
C VAL A 77 -10.61 10.31 11.21
N LYS A 78 -9.72 11.24 10.91
CA LYS A 78 -9.89 12.65 11.28
C LYS A 78 -11.06 13.30 10.56
N ALA A 79 -11.30 12.93 9.31
CA ALA A 79 -12.38 13.49 8.49
C ALA A 79 -13.75 12.92 8.84
N ALA A 80 -13.80 11.76 9.46
CA ALA A 80 -15.03 11.03 9.75
C ALA A 80 -15.80 11.54 11.00
N LYS A 81 -15.39 12.63 11.58
CA LYS A 81 -16.02 13.16 12.77
C LYS A 81 -17.41 13.71 12.50
#